data_dd45115893b745f0f1215b03e1f4811f
#
_entry.id   dd45115893b745f0f1215b03e1f4811f
#
_cell.length_a   1.000
_cell.length_b   1.000
_cell.length_c   1.000
_cell.angle_alpha   90.00
_cell.angle_beta   90.00
_cell.angle_gamma   90.00
#
_symmetry.space_group_name_H-M   'P 1'
#
loop_
_entity.id
_entity.type
_entity.pdbx_description
1 polymer ?
#
loop_
_entity_poly.entity_id
_entity_poly.type
_entity_poly.pdbx_seq_one_letter_code
_entity_poly.pdbx_strand_id
1 'polypeptide(L)'
;MIKNKINILRKKFHKYKIDGYIIPKNDDYFSEYAKNDRLKTITKFSGSAGIAVILKKKNYLFVDGRYTIQAYQESSKSFNIIEIHKKLPHKVIKNYNLGYDPSLFTNKTLKKYFTHNNLVSIGQNLIDEIS
;
A
#
# COMPACT_ATOMS: atom_id res chain seq x y z
N MET A 1 4.93 14.38 8.68
CA MET A 1 4.04 14.72 7.56
C MET A 1 4.03 13.59 6.55
N ILE A 2 2.86 13.28 6.03
CA ILE A 2 2.69 12.17 5.06
C ILE A 2 3.52 12.38 3.81
N LYS A 3 3.49 13.58 3.25
CA LYS A 3 4.24 13.89 2.04
C LYS A 3 5.73 13.63 2.19
N ASN A 4 6.30 13.97 3.35
CA ASN A 4 7.70 13.70 3.64
C ASN A 4 7.98 12.21 3.75
N LYS A 5 7.09 11.45 4.39
CA LYS A 5 7.24 10.00 4.51
C LYS A 5 7.20 9.33 3.14
N ILE A 6 6.30 9.75 2.27
CA ILE A 6 6.22 9.24 0.90
C ILE A 6 7.52 9.52 0.14
N ASN A 7 8.05 10.73 0.27
CA ASN A 7 9.31 11.08 -0.40
C ASN A 7 10.49 10.26 0.12
N ILE A 8 10.57 10.04 1.43
CA ILE A 8 11.61 9.20 2.02
C ILE A 8 11.49 7.76 1.52
N LEU A 9 10.26 7.23 1.46
CA LEU A 9 10.03 5.90 0.92
C LEU A 9 10.48 5.79 -0.53
N ARG A 10 10.14 6.77 -1.37
CA ARG A 10 10.53 6.76 -2.77
C ARG A 10 12.05 6.77 -2.98
N LYS A 11 12.80 7.40 -2.08
CA LYS A 11 14.26 7.40 -2.14
C LYS A 11 14.85 5.99 -1.93
N LYS A 12 14.11 5.09 -1.28
CA LYS A 12 14.55 3.72 -1.08
C LYS A 12 14.29 2.82 -2.29
N PHE A 13 13.45 3.25 -3.23
CA PHE A 13 13.08 2.42 -4.38
C PHE A 13 14.28 2.02 -5.23
N HIS A 14 15.23 2.91 -5.41
CA HIS A 14 16.43 2.63 -6.20
C HIS A 14 17.25 1.48 -5.59
N LYS A 15 17.44 1.50 -4.28
CA LYS A 15 18.20 0.47 -3.55
C LYS A 15 17.62 -0.92 -3.80
N TYR A 16 16.30 -1.05 -3.81
CA TYR A 16 15.60 -2.33 -3.95
C TYR A 16 15.19 -2.62 -5.40
N LYS A 17 15.50 -1.74 -6.33
CA LYS A 17 15.15 -1.86 -7.76
C LYS A 17 13.65 -2.05 -7.97
N ILE A 18 12.86 -1.25 -7.29
CA ILE A 18 11.40 -1.26 -7.38
C ILE A 18 10.87 0.07 -7.91
N ASP A 19 9.66 0.02 -8.49
CA ASP A 19 8.95 1.19 -8.99
C ASP A 19 7.82 1.61 -8.06
N GLY A 20 7.49 0.79 -7.11
CA GLY A 20 6.44 1.03 -6.14
C GLY A 20 6.51 0.07 -4.97
N TYR A 21 5.72 0.35 -3.94
CA TYR A 21 5.66 -0.46 -2.73
C TYR A 21 4.23 -0.64 -2.28
N ILE A 22 3.88 -1.86 -1.86
CA ILE A 22 2.52 -2.23 -1.47
C ILE A 22 2.43 -2.27 0.05
N ILE A 23 1.46 -1.55 0.64
CA ILE A 23 1.27 -1.47 2.08
C ILE A 23 -0.16 -1.91 2.43
N PRO A 24 -0.35 -3.08 3.08
CA PRO A 24 -1.67 -3.51 3.53
C PRO A 24 -1.99 -2.98 4.93
N LYS A 25 -3.24 -3.13 5.35
CA LYS A 25 -3.71 -2.74 6.68
C LYS A 25 -3.20 -3.67 7.79
N ASN A 26 -3.02 -4.94 7.48
CA ASN A 26 -2.70 -5.96 8.48
C ASN A 26 -1.26 -5.89 9.02
N ASP A 27 -1.05 -6.47 10.18
CA ASP A 27 0.27 -6.68 10.77
C ASP A 27 0.77 -8.10 10.46
N ASP A 28 1.91 -8.49 11.05
CA ASP A 28 2.53 -9.81 10.84
C ASP A 28 1.62 -10.97 11.24
N TYR A 29 0.59 -10.72 12.03
CA TYR A 29 -0.38 -11.71 12.50
C TYR A 29 -1.74 -11.56 11.84
N PHE A 30 -1.87 -10.69 10.84
CA PHE A 30 -3.12 -10.37 10.16
C PHE A 30 -4.21 -9.88 11.13
N SER A 31 -3.81 -9.22 12.22
CA SER A 31 -4.71 -8.71 13.24
C SER A 31 -5.27 -7.33 12.86
N GLU A 32 -6.57 -7.14 13.08
CA GLU A 32 -7.19 -5.83 12.91
C GLU A 32 -6.75 -4.84 13.99
N TYR A 33 -6.22 -5.34 15.10
CA TYR A 33 -5.77 -4.55 16.23
C TYR A 33 -4.25 -4.40 16.26
N ALA A 34 -3.65 -4.35 15.08
CA ALA A 34 -2.20 -4.27 14.94
C ALA A 34 -1.63 -3.07 15.69
N LYS A 35 -0.58 -3.29 16.46
CA LYS A 35 0.18 -2.21 17.09
C LYS A 35 0.86 -1.33 16.03
N ASN A 36 1.28 -1.94 14.93
CA ASN A 36 1.94 -1.26 13.81
C ASN A 36 0.96 -1.11 12.66
N ASP A 37 0.13 -0.07 12.72
CA ASP A 37 -0.77 0.26 11.63
C ASP A 37 0.00 1.01 10.55
N ARG A 38 0.70 0.25 9.72
CA ARG A 38 1.55 0.79 8.67
C ARG A 38 0.76 1.56 7.63
N LEU A 39 -0.46 1.11 7.33
CA LEU A 39 -1.32 1.82 6.39
C LEU A 39 -1.67 3.21 6.91
N LYS A 40 -2.08 3.31 8.15
CA LYS A 40 -2.40 4.60 8.77
C LYS A 40 -1.16 5.51 8.83
N THR A 41 0.00 4.94 9.11
CA THR A 41 1.26 5.68 9.18
C THR A 41 1.53 6.43 7.88
N ILE A 42 1.30 5.80 6.73
CA ILE A 42 1.64 6.38 5.43
C ILE A 42 0.47 7.09 4.76
N THR A 43 -0.77 6.76 5.10
CA THR A 43 -1.96 7.32 4.43
C THR A 43 -2.83 8.22 5.30
N LYS A 44 -2.73 8.13 6.62
CA LYS A 44 -3.66 8.65 7.64
C LYS A 44 -5.04 7.96 7.64
N PHE A 45 -5.27 7.00 6.76
CA PHE A 45 -6.53 6.29 6.72
C PHE A 45 -6.67 5.38 7.94
N SER A 46 -7.75 5.54 8.70
CA SER A 46 -7.98 4.83 9.95
C SER A 46 -9.01 3.70 9.85
N GLY A 47 -9.51 3.39 8.67
CA GLY A 47 -10.45 2.29 8.46
C GLY A 47 -9.82 0.93 8.71
N SER A 48 -10.64 -0.11 8.90
CA SER A 48 -10.17 -1.43 9.29
C SER A 48 -9.63 -2.29 8.14
N ALA A 49 -9.78 -1.87 6.89
CA ALA A 49 -9.28 -2.62 5.74
C ALA A 49 -8.88 -1.66 4.62
N GLY A 50 -7.80 -2.00 3.94
CA GLY A 50 -7.32 -1.20 2.82
C GLY A 50 -5.93 -1.65 2.37
N ILE A 51 -5.55 -1.21 1.17
CA ILE A 51 -4.22 -1.45 0.60
C ILE A 51 -3.76 -0.18 -0.08
N ALA A 52 -2.58 0.30 0.26
CA ALA A 52 -1.96 1.42 -0.44
C ALA A 52 -0.88 0.93 -1.38
N VAL A 53 -0.75 1.59 -2.52
CA VAL A 53 0.37 1.38 -3.44
C VAL A 53 0.99 2.74 -3.73
N ILE A 54 2.25 2.89 -3.38
CA ILE A 54 2.99 4.11 -3.63
C ILE A 54 3.93 3.88 -4.81
N LEU A 55 3.68 4.57 -5.91
CA LEU A 55 4.54 4.55 -7.09
C LEU A 55 5.45 5.77 -7.11
N LYS A 56 6.32 5.87 -8.09
CA LYS A 56 7.27 6.99 -8.17
C LYS A 56 6.59 8.36 -8.31
N LYS A 57 5.43 8.40 -8.99
CA LYS A 57 4.71 9.66 -9.27
C LYS A 57 3.25 9.66 -8.85
N LYS A 58 2.69 8.52 -8.49
CA LYS A 58 1.28 8.37 -8.12
C LYS A 58 1.14 7.52 -6.89
N ASN A 59 0.10 7.80 -6.10
CA ASN A 59 -0.22 7.04 -4.90
C ASN A 59 -1.68 6.61 -4.96
N TYR A 60 -1.95 5.35 -4.67
CA TYR A 60 -3.29 4.79 -4.68
C TYR A 60 -3.64 4.22 -3.32
N LEU A 61 -4.89 4.42 -2.91
CA LEU A 61 -5.45 3.77 -1.72
C LEU A 61 -6.72 3.04 -2.13
N PHE A 62 -6.67 1.71 -2.06
CA PHE A 62 -7.81 0.85 -2.38
C PHE A 62 -8.52 0.49 -1.09
N VAL A 63 -9.82 0.77 -1.02
CA VAL A 63 -10.63 0.54 0.18
C VAL A 63 -11.95 -0.14 -0.17
N ASP A 64 -12.55 -0.80 0.84
CA ASP A 64 -13.91 -1.32 0.74
C ASP A 64 -14.89 -0.15 0.59
N GLY A 65 -16.01 -0.38 -0.10
CA GLY A 65 -17.02 0.65 -0.33
C GLY A 65 -17.56 1.31 0.92
N ARG A 66 -17.53 0.60 2.06
CA ARG A 66 -17.94 1.16 3.36
C ARG A 66 -17.03 2.30 3.82
N TYR A 67 -15.82 2.37 3.31
CA TYR A 67 -14.79 3.32 3.76
C TYR A 67 -14.43 4.39 2.74
N THR A 68 -15.10 4.47 1.59
CA THR A 68 -14.71 5.40 0.53
C THR A 68 -14.80 6.86 0.97
N ILE A 69 -15.87 7.22 1.67
CA ILE A 69 -16.04 8.60 2.17
C ILE A 69 -14.96 8.93 3.20
N GLN A 70 -14.74 8.03 4.16
CA GLN A 70 -13.72 8.22 5.19
C GLN A 70 -12.32 8.33 4.58
N ALA A 71 -11.99 7.44 3.64
CA ALA A 71 -10.69 7.46 2.98
C ALA A 71 -10.48 8.77 2.21
N TYR A 72 -11.51 9.23 1.52
CA TYR A 72 -11.44 10.49 0.80
C TYR A 72 -11.16 11.66 1.73
N GLN A 73 -11.88 11.72 2.85
CA GLN A 73 -11.70 12.80 3.84
C GLN A 73 -10.31 12.76 4.47
N GLU A 74 -9.81 11.57 4.79
CA GLU A 74 -8.54 11.43 5.51
C GLU A 74 -7.31 11.45 4.60
N SER A 75 -7.42 11.00 3.35
CA SER A 75 -6.26 10.67 2.53
C SER A 75 -6.25 11.25 1.12
N SER A 76 -7.31 11.93 0.66
CA SER A 76 -7.42 12.34 -0.74
C SER A 76 -6.40 13.40 -1.17
N LYS A 77 -5.80 14.12 -0.23
CA LYS A 77 -4.77 15.11 -0.57
C LYS A 77 -3.50 14.47 -1.14
N SER A 78 -3.22 13.23 -0.75
CA SER A 78 -2.00 12.54 -1.16
C SER A 78 -2.25 11.24 -1.92
N PHE A 79 -3.48 10.73 -1.93
CA PHE A 79 -3.82 9.42 -2.51
C PHE A 79 -5.03 9.50 -3.42
N ASN A 80 -4.97 8.76 -4.53
CA ASN A 80 -6.15 8.48 -5.35
C ASN A 80 -6.94 7.36 -4.68
N ILE A 81 -8.18 7.66 -4.29
CA ILE A 81 -9.03 6.71 -3.55
C ILE A 81 -9.83 5.88 -4.56
N ILE A 82 -9.74 4.56 -4.43
CA ILE A 82 -10.42 3.62 -5.33
C ILE A 82 -11.16 2.59 -4.49
N GLU A 83 -12.44 2.34 -4.82
CA GLU A 83 -13.19 1.25 -4.22
C GLU A 83 -12.73 -0.06 -4.83
N ILE A 84 -12.16 -0.95 -4.01
CA ILE A 84 -11.46 -2.15 -4.47
C ILE A 84 -12.37 -3.11 -5.24
N HIS A 85 -13.67 -3.18 -4.88
CA HIS A 85 -14.61 -4.09 -5.55
C HIS A 85 -15.09 -3.57 -6.89
N LYS A 86 -15.02 -2.27 -7.11
CA LYS A 86 -15.36 -1.67 -8.42
C LYS A 86 -14.19 -1.71 -9.37
N LYS A 87 -12.97 -1.61 -8.84
CA LYS A 87 -11.78 -1.60 -9.68
C LYS A 87 -10.62 -2.23 -8.91
N LEU A 88 -10.31 -3.48 -9.23
CA LEU A 88 -9.22 -4.21 -8.58
C LEU A 88 -7.87 -3.57 -8.93
N PRO A 89 -6.88 -3.68 -8.03
CA PRO A 89 -5.56 -3.07 -8.26
C PRO A 89 -4.93 -3.43 -9.60
N HIS A 90 -5.06 -4.68 -10.08
CA HIS A 90 -4.47 -5.10 -11.36
C HIS A 90 -5.09 -4.40 -12.58
N LYS A 91 -6.24 -3.75 -12.43
CA LYS A 91 -6.84 -2.96 -13.50
C LYS A 91 -6.20 -1.58 -13.65
N VAL A 92 -5.56 -1.10 -12.60
CA VAL A 92 -4.98 0.25 -12.53
C VAL A 92 -3.46 0.19 -12.58
N ILE A 93 -2.86 -0.80 -11.93
CA ILE A 93 -1.42 -0.90 -11.72
C ILE A 93 -0.90 -2.10 -12.49
N LYS A 94 -0.13 -1.83 -13.56
CA LYS A 94 0.39 -2.86 -14.46
C LYS A 94 1.82 -2.53 -14.87
N ASN A 95 2.61 -3.59 -15.03
CA ASN A 95 3.97 -3.49 -15.58
C ASN A 95 4.94 -2.70 -14.70
N TYR A 96 4.76 -2.77 -13.40
CA TYR A 96 5.68 -2.18 -12.42
C TYR A 96 6.43 -3.27 -11.67
N ASN A 97 7.60 -2.92 -11.17
CA ASN A 97 8.30 -3.73 -10.17
C ASN A 97 7.81 -3.25 -8.80
N LEU A 98 6.98 -4.06 -8.14
CA LEU A 98 6.36 -3.70 -6.86
C LEU A 98 7.02 -4.46 -5.72
N GLY A 99 7.54 -3.71 -4.74
CA GLY A 99 8.06 -4.30 -3.52
C GLY A 99 6.94 -4.58 -2.53
N TYR A 100 7.13 -5.59 -1.70
CA TYR A 100 6.16 -5.93 -0.66
C TYR A 100 6.84 -6.66 0.49
N ASP A 101 6.23 -6.60 1.67
CA ASP A 101 6.67 -7.35 2.84
C ASP A 101 6.05 -8.75 2.77
N PRO A 102 6.84 -9.81 2.58
CA PRO A 102 6.29 -11.16 2.41
C PRO A 102 5.59 -11.71 3.64
N SER A 103 5.84 -11.16 4.82
CA SER A 103 5.14 -11.59 6.04
C SER A 103 3.68 -11.13 6.09
N LEU A 104 3.28 -10.19 5.23
CA LEU A 104 1.95 -9.57 5.25
C LEU A 104 1.03 -10.04 4.13
N PHE A 105 1.52 -10.87 3.21
CA PHE A 105 0.75 -11.31 2.05
C PHE A 105 0.81 -12.82 1.86
N THR A 106 -0.30 -13.38 1.39
CA THR A 106 -0.30 -14.73 0.84
C THR A 106 -0.09 -14.66 -0.67
N ASN A 107 0.38 -15.75 -1.27
CA ASN A 107 0.50 -15.83 -2.74
C ASN A 107 -0.85 -15.62 -3.43
N LYS A 108 -1.93 -16.12 -2.82
CA LYS A 108 -3.28 -15.96 -3.35
C LYS A 108 -3.67 -14.49 -3.45
N THR A 109 -3.41 -13.70 -2.41
CA THR A 109 -3.71 -12.28 -2.37
C THR A 109 -2.89 -11.52 -3.42
N LEU A 110 -1.60 -11.82 -3.53
CA LEU A 110 -0.72 -11.17 -4.50
C LEU A 110 -1.18 -11.44 -5.93
N LYS A 111 -1.55 -12.69 -6.24
CA LYS A 111 -2.05 -13.05 -7.56
C LYS A 111 -3.38 -12.37 -7.87
N LYS A 112 -4.26 -12.26 -6.89
CA LYS A 112 -5.58 -11.65 -7.08
C LYS A 112 -5.47 -10.15 -7.41
N TYR A 113 -4.60 -9.43 -6.71
CA TYR A 113 -4.58 -7.97 -6.78
C TYR A 113 -3.46 -7.39 -7.65
N PHE A 114 -2.37 -8.11 -7.85
CA PHE A 114 -1.18 -7.54 -8.49
C PHE A 114 -0.60 -8.40 -9.62
N THR A 115 -1.44 -9.20 -10.25
CA THR A 115 -1.03 -10.23 -11.20
C THR A 115 -0.26 -9.72 -12.43
N HIS A 116 -0.43 -8.45 -12.81
CA HIS A 116 0.21 -7.90 -14.00
C HIS A 116 1.52 -7.15 -13.69
N ASN A 117 2.10 -7.42 -12.53
CA ASN A 117 3.31 -6.75 -12.08
C ASN A 117 4.38 -7.76 -11.71
N ASN A 118 5.63 -7.31 -11.72
CA ASN A 118 6.72 -8.08 -11.17
C ASN A 118 6.80 -7.80 -9.66
N LEU A 119 6.70 -8.85 -8.84
CA LEU A 119 6.64 -8.71 -7.39
C LEU A 119 8.00 -8.99 -6.76
N VAL A 120 8.50 -8.05 -5.98
CA VAL A 120 9.81 -8.12 -5.35
C VAL A 120 9.64 -8.27 -3.84
N SER A 121 10.01 -9.43 -3.32
CA SER A 121 9.96 -9.71 -1.88
C SER A 121 11.07 -8.94 -1.16
N ILE A 122 10.69 -8.13 -0.17
CA ILE A 122 11.64 -7.38 0.64
C ILE A 122 11.43 -7.75 2.09
N GLY A 123 12.42 -8.42 2.69
CA GLY A 123 12.31 -8.96 4.05
C GLY A 123 12.12 -7.90 5.13
N GLN A 124 12.64 -6.70 4.91
CA GLN A 124 12.44 -5.58 5.83
C GLN A 124 11.23 -4.78 5.39
N ASN A 125 10.39 -4.37 6.35
CA ASN A 125 9.25 -3.51 6.01
C ASN A 125 9.75 -2.07 5.85
N LEU A 126 9.59 -1.51 4.64
CA LEU A 126 10.09 -0.17 4.35
C LEU A 126 9.37 0.92 5.13
N ILE A 127 8.11 0.69 5.51
CA ILE A 127 7.37 1.66 6.33
C ILE A 127 7.96 1.75 7.73
N ASP A 128 8.39 0.62 8.29
CA ASP A 128 9.05 0.61 9.60
C ASP A 128 10.37 1.38 9.57
N GLU A 129 11.09 1.32 8.46
CA GLU A 129 12.37 2.03 8.31
C GLU A 129 12.21 3.56 8.28
N ILE A 130 11.07 4.07 7.83
CA ILE A 130 10.86 5.52 7.68
C ILE A 130 10.02 6.13 8.80
N SER A 131 9.54 5.31 9.71
CA SER A 131 8.67 5.76 10.82
C SER A 131 9.44 6.28 12.01
#